data_2daca32e2e977912f00bacf732a81534
#
_entry.id   2daca32e2e977912f00bacf732a81534
#
_cell.length_a   1.000
_cell.length_b   1.000
_cell.length_c   1.000
_cell.angle_alpha   90.00
_cell.angle_beta   90.00
_cell.angle_gamma   90.00
#
_symmetry.space_group_name_H-M   'P 1'
#
loop_
_entity.id
_entity.type
_entity.pdbx_description
1 polymer ?
#
loop_
_entity_poly.entity_id
_entity_poly.type
_entity_poly.pdbx_seq_one_letter_code
_entity_poly.pdbx_strand_id
1 'polypeptide(L)'
;MNEETSVLTNRQLGFEIKAANNMIRRKIDAIFAQMEGNEINGMQGPLLGYLYHKSRNGDVYQKDVEKEFRIRRSTATVMLQNLEQKGYIVRVASTEDARLKRILLTEKAIEHHNL
;
A
#
# COMPACT_ATOMS: atom_id res chain seq x y z
N MET A 1 -25.65 3.82 13.71
CA MET A 1 -25.44 2.43 14.15
C MET A 1 -26.09 2.26 15.50
N ASN A 2 -27.00 1.31 15.63
CA ASN A 2 -27.70 1.11 16.89
C ASN A 2 -26.94 0.14 17.80
N GLU A 3 -27.41 0.01 19.05
CA GLU A 3 -26.75 -0.84 20.02
C GLU A 3 -26.77 -2.31 19.65
N GLU A 4 -27.80 -2.75 18.94
CA GLU A 4 -27.89 -4.12 18.48
C GLU A 4 -26.76 -4.49 17.54
N THR A 5 -26.38 -3.55 16.68
CA THR A 5 -25.26 -3.76 15.78
C THR A 5 -23.94 -3.82 16.54
N SER A 6 -23.83 -3.08 17.63
CA SER A 6 -22.62 -3.12 18.47
C SER A 6 -22.54 -4.44 19.25
N VAL A 7 -23.67 -4.97 19.71
CA VAL A 7 -23.71 -6.21 20.50
C VAL A 7 -23.56 -7.43 19.61
N LEU A 8 -23.99 -7.37 18.35
CA LEU A 8 -23.91 -8.49 17.43
C LEU A 8 -22.50 -9.00 17.27
N THR A 9 -21.60 -8.47 18.29
CA THR A 9 -20.79 -8.82 17.60
C THR A 9 -19.37 -8.57 17.37
N ASN A 10 -18.60 -8.66 18.32
CA ASN A 10 -17.17 -8.77 18.16
C ASN A 10 -16.78 -9.94 17.26
N ARG A 11 -17.56 -11.02 17.27
CA ARG A 11 -17.32 -12.17 16.39
C ARG A 11 -17.67 -11.89 14.94
N GLN A 12 -18.82 -11.28 14.70
CA GLN A 12 -19.23 -10.96 13.33
C GLN A 12 -18.38 -9.87 12.72
N LEU A 13 -18.06 -8.85 13.50
CA LEU A 13 -17.18 -7.80 13.06
C LEU A 13 -15.80 -8.34 12.67
N GLY A 14 -15.24 -9.22 13.50
CA GLY A 14 -13.96 -9.86 13.20
C GLY A 14 -14.01 -10.68 11.92
N PHE A 15 -15.10 -11.43 11.73
CA PHE A 15 -15.28 -12.23 10.51
C PHE A 15 -15.44 -11.34 9.28
N GLU A 16 -16.24 -10.28 9.36
CA GLU A 16 -16.45 -9.36 8.25
C GLU A 16 -15.18 -8.59 7.90
N ILE A 17 -14.40 -8.21 8.90
CA ILE A 17 -13.12 -7.55 8.66
C ILE A 17 -12.17 -8.49 7.93
N LYS A 18 -12.09 -9.76 8.33
CA LYS A 18 -11.27 -10.75 7.64
C LYS A 18 -11.73 -10.97 6.21
N ALA A 19 -13.03 -11.08 6.01
CA ALA A 19 -13.59 -11.27 4.68
C ALA A 19 -13.29 -10.06 3.79
N ALA A 20 -13.46 -8.85 4.32
CA ALA A 20 -13.16 -7.63 3.59
C ALA A 20 -11.67 -7.55 3.22
N ASN A 21 -10.80 -7.88 4.15
CA ASN A 21 -9.36 -7.90 3.88
C ASN A 21 -8.99 -8.92 2.81
N ASN A 22 -9.61 -10.09 2.82
CA ASN A 22 -9.39 -11.11 1.81
C ASN A 22 -9.88 -10.65 0.44
N MET A 23 -11.01 -9.96 0.37
CA MET A 23 -11.53 -9.41 -0.87
C MET A 23 -10.60 -8.34 -1.44
N ILE A 24 -10.11 -7.46 -0.60
CA ILE A 24 -9.15 -6.42 -1.00
C ILE A 24 -7.89 -7.07 -1.54
N ARG A 25 -7.38 -8.09 -0.86
CA ARG A 25 -6.19 -8.81 -1.29
C ARG A 25 -6.40 -9.48 -2.64
N ARG A 26 -7.55 -10.12 -2.85
CA ARG A 26 -7.89 -10.74 -4.14
C ARG A 26 -7.94 -9.71 -5.26
N LYS A 27 -8.52 -8.55 -4.99
CA LYS A 27 -8.56 -7.47 -5.96
C LYS A 27 -7.17 -6.98 -6.32
N ILE A 28 -6.33 -6.81 -5.31
CA ILE A 28 -4.94 -6.39 -5.53
C ILE A 28 -4.20 -7.44 -6.36
N ASP A 29 -4.34 -8.72 -6.02
CA ASP A 29 -3.71 -9.80 -6.76
C ASP A 29 -4.19 -9.84 -8.21
N ALA A 30 -5.49 -9.64 -8.42
CA ALA A 30 -6.06 -9.61 -9.75
C ALA A 30 -5.54 -8.41 -10.57
N ILE A 31 -5.40 -7.27 -9.93
CA ILE A 31 -4.84 -6.07 -10.55
C ILE A 31 -3.39 -6.35 -10.98
N PHE A 32 -2.60 -6.96 -10.10
CA PHE A 32 -1.22 -7.29 -10.42
C PHE A 32 -1.11 -8.30 -11.55
N ALA A 33 -2.01 -9.29 -11.57
CA ALA A 33 -2.03 -10.28 -12.65
C ALA A 33 -2.32 -9.65 -14.01
N GLN A 34 -3.04 -8.54 -14.04
CA GLN A 34 -3.37 -7.83 -15.27
C GLN A 34 -2.35 -6.78 -15.66
N MET A 35 -1.47 -6.44 -14.73
CA MET A 35 -0.50 -5.36 -14.95
C MET A 35 0.79 -5.86 -15.55
N GLU A 36 0.75 -6.15 -16.83
CA GLU A 36 1.97 -6.45 -17.58
C GLU A 36 2.57 -5.21 -18.25
N GLY A 37 1.95 -4.07 -18.05
CA GLY A 37 2.38 -2.83 -18.67
C GLY A 37 3.20 -1.94 -17.76
N ASN A 38 3.63 -0.82 -18.31
CA ASN A 38 4.41 0.19 -17.58
C ASN A 38 3.52 1.24 -16.94
N GLU A 39 2.22 1.07 -16.97
CA GLU A 39 1.29 2.08 -16.48
C GLU A 39 0.89 1.83 -15.04
N ILE A 40 0.59 2.90 -14.33
CA ILE A 40 0.09 2.84 -12.98
C ILE A 40 -1.41 2.69 -13.03
N ASN A 41 -1.91 1.56 -12.52
CA ASN A 41 -3.33 1.23 -12.53
C ASN A 41 -3.81 0.85 -11.14
N GLY A 42 -5.13 0.92 -10.94
CA GLY A 42 -5.78 0.42 -9.74
C GLY A 42 -5.21 1.03 -8.47
N MET A 43 -4.66 0.19 -7.61
CA MET A 43 -4.15 0.64 -6.31
C MET A 43 -2.84 1.39 -6.38
N GLN A 44 -2.13 1.35 -7.50
CA GLN A 44 -0.83 2.02 -7.60
C GLN A 44 -0.95 3.54 -7.63
N GLY A 45 -1.98 4.06 -8.28
CA GLY A 45 -2.25 5.49 -8.24
C GLY A 45 -2.46 6.01 -6.83
N PRO A 46 -3.41 5.44 -6.08
CA PRO A 46 -3.60 5.81 -4.67
C PRO A 46 -2.36 5.60 -3.82
N LEU A 47 -1.59 4.53 -4.07
CA LEU A 47 -0.37 4.27 -3.33
C LEU A 47 0.67 5.36 -3.58
N LEU A 48 0.89 5.74 -4.82
CA LEU A 48 1.81 6.83 -5.14
C LEU A 48 1.37 8.16 -4.54
N GLY A 49 0.07 8.45 -4.59
CA GLY A 49 -0.49 9.64 -3.95
C GLY A 49 -0.22 9.67 -2.46
N TYR A 50 -0.45 8.54 -1.80
CA TYR A 50 -0.16 8.40 -0.37
C TYR A 50 1.32 8.65 -0.09
N LEU A 51 2.20 8.00 -0.85
CA LEU A 51 3.64 8.16 -0.67
C LEU A 51 4.08 9.61 -0.88
N TYR A 52 3.52 10.26 -1.89
CA TYR A 52 3.83 11.67 -2.15
C TYR A 52 3.47 12.56 -0.98
N HIS A 53 2.25 12.43 -0.48
CA HIS A 53 1.79 13.27 0.63
C HIS A 53 2.51 12.94 1.94
N LYS A 54 2.69 11.66 2.22
CA LYS A 54 3.31 11.23 3.46
C LYS A 54 4.78 11.60 3.52
N SER A 55 5.50 11.47 2.42
CA SER A 55 6.94 11.76 2.38
C SER A 55 7.24 13.25 2.59
N ARG A 56 6.28 14.12 2.34
CA ARG A 56 6.45 15.55 2.62
C ARG A 56 6.47 15.86 4.11
N ASN A 57 5.96 14.96 4.93
CA ASN A 57 5.88 15.13 6.38
C ASN A 57 6.94 14.32 7.13
N GLY A 58 7.78 13.60 6.42
CA GLY A 58 8.81 12.79 7.03
C GLY A 58 9.10 11.53 6.24
N ASP A 59 9.93 10.67 6.82
CA ASP A 59 10.31 9.41 6.18
C ASP A 59 9.12 8.45 6.14
N VAL A 60 9.02 7.71 5.05
CA VAL A 60 7.96 6.72 4.87
C VAL A 60 8.61 5.34 4.77
N TYR A 61 8.03 4.39 5.49
CA TYR A 61 8.51 3.02 5.53
C TYR A 61 7.45 2.07 5.00
N GLN A 62 7.89 0.90 4.59
CA GLN A 62 6.96 -0.11 4.08
C GLN A 62 5.86 -0.44 5.11
N LYS A 63 6.21 -0.49 6.39
CA LYS A 63 5.21 -0.75 7.44
C LYS A 63 4.10 0.28 7.47
N ASP A 64 4.40 1.53 7.09
CA ASP A 64 3.38 2.58 7.01
C ASP A 64 2.39 2.29 5.90
N VAL A 65 2.86 1.77 4.78
CA VAL A 65 2.01 1.34 3.66
C VAL A 65 1.12 0.18 4.09
N GLU A 66 1.69 -0.81 4.76
CA GLU A 66 0.94 -1.96 5.25
C GLU A 66 -0.21 -1.51 6.16
N LYS A 67 0.08 -0.58 7.04
CA LYS A 67 -0.91 -0.07 7.98
C LYS A 67 -1.98 0.77 7.29
N GLU A 68 -1.57 1.68 6.41
CA GLU A 68 -2.49 2.58 5.73
C GLU A 68 -3.47 1.83 4.83
N PHE A 69 -2.97 0.89 4.06
CA PHE A 69 -3.78 0.14 3.12
C PHE A 69 -4.33 -1.16 3.71
N ARG A 70 -3.99 -1.46 4.96
CA ARG A 70 -4.44 -2.66 5.67
C ARG A 70 -4.15 -3.92 4.87
N ILE A 71 -2.94 -4.02 4.38
CA ILE A 71 -2.47 -5.15 3.58
C ILE A 71 -1.34 -5.86 4.31
N ARG A 72 -1.10 -7.10 3.91
CA ARG A 72 -0.02 -7.89 4.46
C ARG A 72 1.33 -7.43 3.91
N ARG A 73 2.38 -7.75 4.65
CA ARG A 73 3.74 -7.45 4.27
C ARG A 73 4.07 -7.98 2.87
N SER A 74 3.66 -9.22 2.58
CA SER A 74 3.91 -9.82 1.27
C SER A 74 3.25 -9.05 0.14
N THR A 75 2.02 -8.58 0.36
CA THR A 75 1.31 -7.78 -0.63
C THR A 75 1.98 -6.43 -0.83
N ALA A 76 2.33 -5.77 0.28
CA ALA A 76 3.05 -4.49 0.21
C ALA A 76 4.37 -4.64 -0.53
N THR A 77 5.11 -5.71 -0.25
CA THR A 77 6.37 -5.99 -0.92
C THR A 77 6.19 -6.07 -2.44
N VAL A 78 5.18 -6.83 -2.90
CA VAL A 78 4.92 -6.97 -4.33
C VAL A 78 4.54 -5.63 -4.96
N MET A 79 3.67 -4.87 -4.29
CA MET A 79 3.26 -3.55 -4.79
C MET A 79 4.44 -2.60 -4.92
N LEU A 80 5.28 -2.56 -3.90
CA LEU A 80 6.42 -1.67 -3.88
C LEU A 80 7.50 -2.12 -4.87
N GLN A 81 7.74 -3.42 -5.00
CA GLN A 81 8.65 -3.93 -6.01
C GLN A 81 8.21 -3.54 -7.42
N ASN A 82 6.91 -3.59 -7.67
CA ASN A 82 6.37 -3.20 -8.97
C ASN A 82 6.62 -1.72 -9.25
N LEU A 83 6.36 -0.85 -8.28
CA LEU A 83 6.66 0.58 -8.41
C LEU A 83 8.15 0.84 -8.59
N GLU A 84 8.97 0.06 -7.90
CA GLU A 84 10.42 0.18 -8.01
C GLU A 84 10.91 -0.21 -9.40
N GLN A 85 10.40 -1.29 -9.95
CA GLN A 85 10.73 -1.74 -11.31
C GLN A 85 10.31 -0.71 -12.36
N LYS A 86 9.21 -0.03 -12.12
CA LYS A 86 8.74 1.03 -13.02
C LYS A 86 9.49 2.34 -12.84
N GLY A 87 10.36 2.41 -11.87
CA GLY A 87 11.19 3.59 -11.65
C GLY A 87 10.53 4.70 -10.85
N TYR A 88 9.43 4.42 -10.16
CA TYR A 88 8.73 5.43 -9.37
C TYR A 88 9.26 5.57 -7.95
N ILE A 89 9.83 4.52 -7.40
CA ILE A 89 10.36 4.55 -6.04
C ILE A 89 11.70 3.84 -5.97
N VAL A 90 12.43 4.14 -4.89
CA VAL A 90 13.61 3.39 -4.47
C VAL A 90 13.40 3.00 -3.02
N ARG A 91 13.76 1.80 -2.66
CA ARG A 91 13.69 1.34 -1.28
C ARG A 91 15.10 1.15 -0.74
N VAL A 92 15.37 1.77 0.40
CA VAL A 92 16.68 1.70 1.03
C VAL A 92 16.52 1.22 2.48
N ALA A 93 17.51 0.46 2.95
CA ALA A 93 17.52 0.06 4.35
C ALA A 93 17.74 1.30 5.21
N SER A 94 17.03 1.36 6.35
CA SER A 94 17.25 2.42 7.32
C SER A 94 18.64 2.28 7.92
N THR A 95 19.29 3.41 8.19
CA THR A 95 20.59 3.42 8.87
C THR A 95 20.49 2.95 10.32
N GLU A 96 19.32 3.13 10.92
CA GLU A 96 19.08 2.75 12.31
C GLU A 96 18.67 1.29 12.46
N ASP A 97 17.90 0.77 11.50
CA ASP A 97 17.44 -0.61 11.53
C ASP A 97 17.30 -1.11 10.11
N ALA A 98 18.17 -2.03 9.71
CA ALA A 98 18.19 -2.59 8.36
C ALA A 98 16.91 -3.34 8.00
N ARG A 99 16.09 -3.72 9.00
CA ARG A 99 14.80 -4.36 8.75
C ARG A 99 13.74 -3.38 8.27
N LEU A 100 13.95 -2.08 8.50
CA LEU A 100 13.05 -1.04 8.06
C LEU A 100 13.45 -0.59 6.66
N LYS A 101 12.55 -0.71 5.72
CA LYS A 101 12.77 -0.27 4.34
C LYS A 101 12.13 1.10 4.15
N ARG A 102 12.97 2.09 3.99
CA ARG A 102 12.53 3.46 3.72
C ARG A 102 12.23 3.61 2.24
N ILE A 103 11.15 4.28 1.93
CA ILE A 103 10.67 4.46 0.57
C ILE A 103 10.95 5.89 0.13
N LEU A 104 11.63 6.03 -0.98
CA LEU A 104 11.94 7.33 -1.57
C LEU A 104 11.28 7.43 -2.94
N LEU A 105 10.63 8.56 -3.20
CA LEU A 105 10.07 8.83 -4.52
C LEU A 105 11.16 9.30 -5.46
N THR A 106 11.10 8.84 -6.70
CA THR A 106 11.99 9.30 -7.74
C THR A 106 11.45 10.57 -8.40
N GLU A 107 12.30 11.22 -9.17
CA GLU A 107 11.89 12.36 -9.97
C GLU A 107 10.74 12.02 -10.91
N LYS A 108 10.78 10.83 -11.50
CA LYS A 108 9.69 10.33 -12.36
C LYS A 108 8.35 10.31 -11.64
N ALA A 109 8.34 9.86 -10.38
CA ALA A 109 7.12 9.82 -9.58
C ALA A 109 6.57 11.22 -9.29
N ILE A 110 7.46 12.14 -8.99
CA ILE A 110 7.09 13.53 -8.70
C ILE A 110 6.49 14.18 -9.95
N GLU A 111 7.11 13.99 -11.09
CA GLU A 111 6.60 14.49 -12.36
C GLU A 111 5.22 13.92 -12.68
N HIS A 112 5.05 12.62 -12.46
CA HIS A 112 3.76 11.96 -12.70
C HIS A 112 2.67 12.55 -11.81
N HIS A 113 3.00 12.83 -10.55
CA HIS A 113 2.04 13.42 -9.61
C HIS A 113 1.62 14.83 -10.02
N ASN A 114 2.55 15.59 -10.60
CA ASN A 114 2.31 16.99 -10.98
C ASN A 114 1.56 17.14 -12.30
N LEU A 115 1.33 16.06 -13.00
CA LEU A 115 0.50 16.08 -14.17
C LEU A 115 -0.99 16.16 -13.77
#